data_84929327ac6296b34d5e3cf841dbc456
#
_entry.id   84929327ac6296b34d5e3cf841dbc456
#
_cell.length_a   1.000
_cell.length_b   1.000
_cell.length_c   1.000
_cell.angle_alpha   90.00
_cell.angle_beta   90.00
_cell.angle_gamma   90.00
#
_symmetry.space_group_name_H-M   'P 1'
#
loop_
_entity.id
_entity.type
_entity.pdbx_description
1 polymer ?
#
loop_
_entity_poly.entity_id
_entity_poly.type
_entity_poly.pdbx_seq_one_letter_code
_entity_poly.pdbx_strand_id
1 'polypeptide(L)'
;SIGVRDSKNITSDKRIFELAREIRKMLGRRFNVVVIGAAAYNRLYAKMKNVNLVLAWGHARAIENILADVPGCPRAISDQFGRKELIERALMGKGRQIELQQRHKAESDAAVAAASILAREAFLNAIRGMQEKYGLHIPKGASDMVIEAARQLVAKNTPEILLQTAKCHFKTTDVVLGSGGMRRLAVALANEKK
;
A
#
# COMPACT_ATOMS: atom_id res chain seq x y z
N SER A 1 24.73 12.35 5.80
CA SER A 1 23.66 11.37 6.04
C SER A 1 22.33 12.09 5.89
N ILE A 2 21.45 11.58 5.02
CA ILE A 2 20.12 12.15 4.77
C ILE A 2 19.23 11.76 5.95
N GLY A 3 19.34 12.23 7.11
CA GLY A 3 18.50 12.04 8.31
C GLY A 3 17.22 11.16 8.16
N VAL A 4 17.37 9.99 7.51
CA VAL A 4 16.30 9.05 7.22
C VAL A 4 15.94 8.36 8.54
N ARG A 5 14.76 8.69 9.09
CA ARG A 5 14.18 8.07 10.26
C ARG A 5 12.87 7.41 9.87
N ASP A 6 12.31 6.61 10.75
CA ASP A 6 10.98 6.02 10.57
C ASP A 6 9.99 7.07 10.01
N SER A 7 9.40 6.77 8.86
CA SER A 7 8.44 7.66 8.19
C SER A 7 7.21 7.99 9.03
N LYS A 8 6.88 7.16 10.03
CA LYS A 8 5.77 7.40 10.98
C LYS A 8 6.05 8.59 11.88
N ASN A 9 7.32 8.88 12.17
CA ASN A 9 7.75 10.02 12.99
C ASN A 9 7.86 11.33 12.20
N ILE A 10 7.68 11.29 10.87
CA ILE A 10 7.68 12.47 10.02
C ILE A 10 6.24 12.96 9.88
N THR A 11 5.88 14.01 10.62
CA THR A 11 4.51 14.55 10.65
C THR A 11 4.15 15.37 9.40
N SER A 12 5.13 15.98 8.74
CA SER A 12 4.94 16.84 7.56
C SER A 12 4.97 16.07 6.25
N ASP A 13 3.85 16.09 5.51
CA ASP A 13 3.79 15.52 4.16
C ASP A 13 4.81 16.20 3.21
N LYS A 14 5.03 17.52 3.35
CA LYS A 14 6.05 18.27 2.60
C LYS A 14 7.44 17.65 2.80
N ARG A 15 7.80 17.32 4.03
CA ARG A 15 9.09 16.69 4.34
C ARG A 15 9.23 15.30 3.74
N ILE A 16 8.14 14.53 3.65
CA ILE A 16 8.13 13.23 2.94
C ILE A 16 8.49 13.42 1.47
N PHE A 17 7.89 14.40 0.78
CA PHE A 17 8.20 14.66 -0.64
C PHE A 17 9.64 15.13 -0.85
N GLU A 18 10.18 15.96 0.04
CA GLU A 18 11.57 16.40 -0.01
C GLU A 18 12.52 15.22 0.12
N LEU A 19 12.36 14.40 1.16
CA LEU A 19 13.20 13.23 1.41
C LEU A 19 13.08 12.19 0.29
N ALA A 20 11.88 11.93 -0.22
CA ALA A 20 11.67 11.01 -1.32
C ALA A 20 12.43 11.45 -2.58
N ARG A 21 12.45 12.75 -2.88
CA ARG A 21 13.23 13.32 -4.00
C ARG A 21 14.74 13.09 -3.81
N GLU A 22 15.25 13.36 -2.61
CA GLU A 22 16.66 13.12 -2.30
C GLU A 22 17.04 11.63 -2.41
N ILE A 23 16.19 10.74 -1.88
CA ILE A 23 16.37 9.30 -1.96
C ILE A 23 16.39 8.84 -3.43
N ARG A 24 15.44 9.30 -4.25
CA ARG A 24 15.40 8.97 -5.68
C ARG A 24 16.64 9.45 -6.43
N LYS A 25 17.12 10.68 -6.12
CA LYS A 25 18.33 11.23 -6.70
C LYS A 25 19.57 10.37 -6.34
N MET A 26 19.65 9.91 -5.10
CA MET A 26 20.78 9.09 -4.62
C MET A 26 20.73 7.66 -5.21
N LEU A 27 19.56 7.06 -5.29
CA LEU A 27 19.41 5.67 -5.74
C LEU A 27 19.43 5.53 -7.27
N GLY A 28 19.12 6.61 -8.02
CA GLY A 28 18.97 6.55 -9.48
C GLY A 28 17.83 5.60 -9.85
N ARG A 29 18.17 4.48 -10.50
CA ARG A 29 17.20 3.44 -10.92
C ARG A 29 17.06 2.28 -9.92
N ARG A 30 17.84 2.27 -8.83
CA ARG A 30 17.91 1.16 -7.87
C ARG A 30 16.84 1.25 -6.79
N PHE A 31 15.60 1.51 -7.15
CA PHE A 31 14.43 1.42 -6.28
C PHE A 31 13.21 0.98 -7.08
N ASN A 32 12.24 0.39 -6.39
CA ASN A 32 10.94 0.05 -6.96
C ASN A 32 9.83 0.35 -5.97
N VAL A 33 8.70 0.84 -6.44
CA VAL A 33 7.51 1.09 -5.64
C VAL A 33 6.32 0.39 -6.29
N VAL A 34 5.79 -0.62 -5.61
CA VAL A 34 4.58 -1.34 -6.04
C VAL A 34 3.37 -0.63 -5.45
N VAL A 35 2.58 0.00 -6.28
CA VAL A 35 1.33 0.65 -5.89
C VAL A 35 0.15 -0.28 -6.18
N ILE A 36 -0.56 -0.69 -5.12
CA ILE A 36 -1.79 -1.47 -5.22
C ILE A 36 -2.96 -0.51 -4.98
N GLY A 37 -3.54 0.02 -6.06
CA GLY A 37 -4.70 0.90 -5.97
C GLY A 37 -5.93 0.18 -5.40
N ALA A 38 -6.93 0.92 -4.94
CA ALA A 38 -8.09 0.37 -4.22
C ALA A 38 -8.80 -0.75 -5.00
N ALA A 39 -9.05 -0.57 -6.30
CA ALA A 39 -9.70 -1.59 -7.12
C ALA A 39 -8.88 -2.89 -7.21
N ALA A 40 -7.57 -2.79 -7.45
CA ALA A 40 -6.68 -3.95 -7.46
C ALA A 40 -6.60 -4.61 -6.10
N TYR A 41 -6.53 -3.81 -5.03
CA TYR A 41 -6.54 -4.30 -3.65
C TYR A 41 -7.81 -5.11 -3.34
N ASN A 42 -8.98 -4.58 -3.67
CA ASN A 42 -10.26 -5.26 -3.41
C ASN A 42 -10.35 -6.58 -4.18
N ARG A 43 -9.87 -6.63 -5.43
CA ARG A 43 -9.79 -7.88 -6.21
C ARG A 43 -8.82 -8.90 -5.60
N LEU A 44 -7.63 -8.45 -5.17
CA LEU A 44 -6.65 -9.33 -4.50
C LEU A 44 -7.20 -9.86 -3.18
N TYR A 45 -7.80 -8.98 -2.36
CA TYR A 45 -8.39 -9.37 -1.09
C TYR A 45 -9.56 -10.34 -1.28
N ALA A 46 -10.40 -10.15 -2.29
CA ALA A 46 -11.49 -11.06 -2.60
C ALA A 46 -11.01 -12.50 -2.89
N LYS A 47 -9.80 -12.65 -3.47
CA LYS A 47 -9.17 -13.95 -3.73
C LYS A 47 -8.45 -14.51 -2.50
N MET A 48 -7.67 -13.69 -1.83
CA MET A 48 -6.75 -14.12 -0.78
C MET A 48 -7.41 -14.20 0.61
N LYS A 49 -8.47 -13.39 0.84
CA LYS A 49 -9.19 -13.28 2.13
C LYS A 49 -8.30 -12.98 3.34
N ASN A 50 -7.08 -12.50 3.09
CA ASN A 50 -6.07 -12.23 4.12
C ASN A 50 -5.20 -11.04 3.71
N VAL A 51 -5.18 -10.00 4.54
CA VAL A 51 -4.37 -8.78 4.31
C VAL A 51 -2.88 -9.10 4.25
N ASN A 52 -2.40 -10.00 5.12
CA ASN A 52 -0.98 -10.35 5.15
C ASN A 52 -0.53 -11.06 3.87
N LEU A 53 -1.40 -11.81 3.20
CA LEU A 53 -1.10 -12.40 1.89
C LEU A 53 -1.01 -11.32 0.80
N VAL A 54 -1.87 -10.30 0.84
CA VAL A 54 -1.77 -9.15 -0.09
C VAL A 54 -0.48 -8.37 0.14
N LEU A 55 -0.10 -8.14 1.40
CA LEU A 55 1.16 -7.49 1.76
C LEU A 55 2.36 -8.32 1.29
N ALA A 56 2.38 -9.62 1.58
CA ALA A 56 3.45 -10.54 1.16
C ALA A 56 3.63 -10.53 -0.37
N TRP A 57 2.53 -10.55 -1.12
CA TRP A 57 2.57 -10.43 -2.58
C TRP A 57 3.21 -9.11 -3.03
N GLY A 58 2.82 -7.98 -2.40
CA GLY A 58 3.39 -6.67 -2.70
C GLY A 58 4.89 -6.59 -2.42
N HIS A 59 5.34 -7.09 -1.27
CA HIS A 59 6.75 -7.17 -0.91
C HIS A 59 7.54 -8.05 -1.89
N ALA A 60 7.03 -9.27 -2.19
CA ALA A 60 7.67 -10.17 -3.14
C ALA A 60 7.80 -9.53 -4.53
N ARG A 61 6.77 -8.84 -5.00
CA ARG A 61 6.80 -8.13 -6.29
C ARG A 61 7.85 -7.01 -6.30
N ALA A 62 7.96 -6.22 -5.24
CA ALA A 62 8.96 -5.16 -5.14
C ALA A 62 10.39 -5.73 -5.13
N ILE A 63 10.62 -6.81 -4.39
CA ILE A 63 11.90 -7.53 -4.35
C ILE A 63 12.28 -8.03 -5.76
N GLU A 64 11.36 -8.74 -6.44
CA GLU A 64 11.62 -9.27 -7.78
C GLU A 64 11.94 -8.17 -8.80
N ASN A 65 11.20 -7.04 -8.73
CA ASN A 65 11.42 -5.92 -9.63
C ASN A 65 12.82 -5.30 -9.40
N ILE A 66 13.25 -5.12 -8.14
CA ILE A 66 14.58 -4.60 -7.84
C ILE A 66 15.67 -5.59 -8.29
N LEU A 67 15.49 -6.88 -8.07
CA LEU A 67 16.46 -7.90 -8.48
C LEU A 67 16.58 -8.04 -10.01
N ALA A 68 15.61 -7.55 -10.77
CA ALA A 68 15.73 -7.44 -12.21
C ALA A 68 16.79 -6.41 -12.62
N ASP A 69 16.89 -5.29 -11.87
CA ASP A 69 17.84 -4.20 -12.13
C ASP A 69 19.16 -4.37 -11.34
N VAL A 70 19.11 -5.08 -10.22
CA VAL A 70 20.27 -5.29 -9.31
C VAL A 70 20.39 -6.78 -8.97
N PRO A 71 20.79 -7.65 -9.91
CA PRO A 71 20.78 -9.11 -9.72
C PRO A 71 21.81 -9.59 -8.67
N GLY A 72 22.85 -8.82 -8.38
CA GLY A 72 23.84 -9.15 -7.37
C GLY A 72 23.47 -8.78 -5.93
N CYS A 73 22.24 -8.35 -5.66
CA CYS A 73 21.80 -8.03 -4.31
C CYS A 73 21.66 -9.31 -3.47
N PRO A 74 22.42 -9.48 -2.36
CA PRO A 74 22.47 -10.77 -1.66
C PRO A 74 21.29 -11.01 -0.71
N ARG A 75 20.57 -9.94 -0.31
CA ARG A 75 19.51 -10.03 0.70
C ARG A 75 18.45 -8.96 0.57
N ALA A 76 17.26 -9.24 1.08
CA ALA A 76 16.20 -8.28 1.33
C ALA A 76 15.86 -8.21 2.82
N ILE A 77 15.58 -7.01 3.33
CA ILE A 77 15.14 -6.78 4.71
C ILE A 77 13.72 -6.23 4.66
N SER A 78 12.84 -6.83 5.46
CA SER A 78 11.44 -6.41 5.60
C SER A 78 11.09 -6.17 7.07
N ASP A 79 10.25 -5.17 7.34
CA ASP A 79 9.59 -5.06 8.64
C ASP A 79 8.62 -6.21 8.86
N GLN A 80 8.45 -6.63 10.11
CA GLN A 80 7.63 -7.79 10.44
C GLN A 80 6.15 -7.40 10.52
N PHE A 81 5.36 -7.81 9.52
CA PHE A 81 3.90 -7.66 9.51
C PHE A 81 3.16 -9.00 9.66
N GLY A 82 3.88 -10.11 9.69
CA GLY A 82 3.33 -11.46 9.79
C GLY A 82 4.45 -12.49 9.87
N ARG A 83 4.11 -13.76 9.65
CA ARG A 83 5.12 -14.82 9.60
C ARG A 83 5.97 -14.70 8.34
N LYS A 84 7.26 -14.90 8.46
CA LYS A 84 8.26 -14.79 7.37
C LYS A 84 7.91 -15.64 6.16
N GLU A 85 7.39 -16.83 6.39
CA GLU A 85 6.99 -17.80 5.38
C GLU A 85 5.93 -17.26 4.40
N LEU A 86 5.16 -16.22 4.79
CA LEU A 86 4.20 -15.58 3.89
C LEU A 86 4.91 -14.88 2.73
N ILE A 87 6.00 -14.15 3.02
CA ILE A 87 6.81 -13.49 1.99
C ILE A 87 7.60 -14.55 1.20
N GLU A 88 8.26 -15.49 1.90
CA GLU A 88 9.04 -16.54 1.26
C GLU A 88 8.24 -17.34 0.23
N ARG A 89 7.00 -17.72 0.56
CA ARG A 89 6.08 -18.41 -0.37
C ARG A 89 5.65 -17.53 -1.55
N ALA A 90 5.60 -16.21 -1.35
CA ALA A 90 5.23 -15.26 -2.41
C ALA A 90 6.41 -14.90 -3.33
N LEU A 91 7.67 -15.14 -2.89
CA LEU A 91 8.86 -14.89 -3.69
C LEU A 91 8.86 -15.75 -4.96
N MET A 92 9.30 -15.13 -6.06
CA MET A 92 9.44 -15.76 -7.37
C MET A 92 10.90 -16.17 -7.63
N GLY A 93 11.26 -16.40 -8.89
CA GLY A 93 12.52 -17.02 -9.24
C GLY A 93 13.78 -16.34 -8.74
N LYS A 94 13.85 -15.01 -8.79
CA LYS A 94 15.02 -14.25 -8.32
C LYS A 94 15.02 -14.09 -6.79
N GLY A 95 13.87 -13.75 -6.22
CA GLY A 95 13.74 -13.54 -4.78
C GLY A 95 14.02 -14.79 -3.94
N ARG A 96 13.83 -15.98 -4.49
CA ARG A 96 14.16 -17.25 -3.82
C ARG A 96 15.67 -17.54 -3.75
N GLN A 97 16.49 -16.80 -4.50
CA GLN A 97 17.94 -16.98 -4.55
C GLN A 97 18.68 -16.08 -3.57
N ILE A 98 17.97 -15.18 -2.87
CA ILE A 98 18.54 -14.26 -1.91
C ILE A 98 18.08 -14.56 -0.49
N GLU A 99 18.83 -14.07 0.51
CA GLU A 99 18.43 -14.16 1.90
C GLU A 99 17.29 -13.17 2.19
N LEU A 100 16.15 -13.66 2.68
CA LEU A 100 15.10 -12.81 3.24
C LEU A 100 15.27 -12.67 4.75
N GLN A 101 15.48 -11.45 5.23
CA GLN A 101 15.49 -11.12 6.64
C GLN A 101 14.21 -10.37 7.01
N GLN A 102 13.53 -10.81 8.08
CA GLN A 102 12.39 -10.12 8.64
C GLN A 102 12.72 -9.73 10.09
N ARG A 103 12.54 -8.47 10.44
CA ARG A 103 12.94 -7.94 11.75
C ARG A 103 11.84 -7.05 12.31
N HIS A 104 11.66 -7.07 13.65
CA HIS A 104 10.90 -6.04 14.33
C HIS A 104 11.61 -4.70 14.26
N LYS A 105 10.85 -3.63 14.03
CA LYS A 105 11.39 -2.26 13.91
C LYS A 105 12.53 -2.19 12.88
N ALA A 106 12.33 -2.86 11.74
CA ALA A 106 13.32 -2.89 10.67
C ALA A 106 13.60 -1.50 10.08
N GLU A 107 12.73 -0.51 10.34
CA GLU A 107 12.93 0.90 9.99
C GLU A 107 14.16 1.56 10.62
N SER A 108 14.85 0.92 11.57
CA SER A 108 16.19 1.30 12.02
C SER A 108 17.26 1.07 10.95
N ASP A 109 16.99 0.18 9.99
CA ASP A 109 17.83 0.00 8.80
C ASP A 109 17.54 1.13 7.79
N ALA A 110 18.60 1.78 7.28
CA ALA A 110 18.48 2.93 6.38
C ALA A 110 17.76 2.58 5.07
N ALA A 111 17.92 1.37 4.54
CA ALA A 111 17.25 0.93 3.33
C ALA A 111 15.75 0.73 3.56
N VAL A 112 15.37 0.14 4.69
CA VAL A 112 13.96 -0.05 5.07
C VAL A 112 13.29 1.31 5.34
N ALA A 113 13.97 2.22 6.03
CA ALA A 113 13.46 3.56 6.28
C ALA A 113 13.29 4.37 4.97
N ALA A 114 14.24 4.27 4.03
CA ALA A 114 14.12 4.87 2.70
C ALA A 114 12.94 4.29 1.91
N ALA A 115 12.77 2.96 1.92
CA ALA A 115 11.64 2.30 1.28
C ALA A 115 10.29 2.76 1.87
N SER A 116 10.20 2.92 3.19
CA SER A 116 9.03 3.43 3.89
C SER A 116 8.67 4.86 3.46
N ILE A 117 9.66 5.75 3.27
CA ILE A 117 9.45 7.12 2.79
C ILE A 117 8.94 7.12 1.34
N LEU A 118 9.54 6.32 0.45
CA LEU A 118 9.08 6.20 -0.94
C LEU A 118 7.66 5.63 -1.04
N ALA A 119 7.34 4.62 -0.23
CA ALA A 119 6.00 4.06 -0.17
C ALA A 119 4.97 5.09 0.33
N ARG A 120 5.32 5.88 1.35
CA ARG A 120 4.44 6.94 1.88
C ARG A 120 4.25 8.07 0.86
N GLU A 121 5.28 8.48 0.15
CA GLU A 121 5.16 9.45 -0.95
C GLU A 121 4.17 8.95 -2.00
N ALA A 122 4.29 7.70 -2.45
CA ALA A 122 3.38 7.11 -3.43
C ALA A 122 1.93 7.06 -2.92
N PHE A 123 1.71 6.74 -1.64
CA PHE A 123 0.39 6.80 -1.01
C PHE A 123 -0.19 8.23 -1.00
N LEU A 124 0.61 9.23 -0.63
CA LEU A 124 0.17 10.64 -0.62
C LEU A 124 -0.18 11.13 -2.02
N ASN A 125 0.60 10.74 -3.04
CA ASN A 125 0.29 11.05 -4.44
C ASN A 125 -1.02 10.38 -4.89
N ALA A 126 -1.27 9.14 -4.49
CA ALA A 126 -2.52 8.44 -4.80
C ALA A 126 -3.74 9.12 -4.15
N ILE A 127 -3.64 9.57 -2.88
CA ILE A 127 -4.69 10.36 -2.23
C ILE A 127 -4.93 11.67 -2.96
N ARG A 128 -3.87 12.40 -3.32
CA ARG A 128 -3.98 13.64 -4.09
C ARG A 128 -4.69 13.44 -5.43
N GLY A 129 -4.29 12.43 -6.20
CA GLY A 129 -4.95 12.10 -7.46
C GLY A 129 -6.44 11.73 -7.29
N MET A 130 -6.82 11.05 -6.21
CA MET A 130 -8.23 10.81 -5.91
C MET A 130 -8.97 12.11 -5.56
N GLN A 131 -8.36 13.02 -4.76
CA GLN A 131 -8.96 14.32 -4.42
C GLN A 131 -9.21 15.16 -5.68
N GLU A 132 -8.25 15.21 -6.58
CA GLU A 132 -8.37 15.91 -7.86
C GLU A 132 -9.47 15.29 -8.73
N LYS A 133 -9.48 13.97 -8.86
CA LYS A 133 -10.46 13.23 -9.68
C LYS A 133 -11.89 13.42 -9.22
N TYR A 134 -12.14 13.45 -7.90
CA TYR A 134 -13.49 13.48 -7.36
C TYR A 134 -13.91 14.85 -6.81
N GLY A 135 -13.03 15.85 -6.85
CA GLY A 135 -13.31 17.21 -6.35
C GLY A 135 -13.69 17.21 -4.85
N LEU A 136 -13.07 16.31 -4.06
CA LEU A 136 -13.41 16.10 -2.65
C LEU A 136 -12.14 15.94 -1.83
N HIS A 137 -12.10 16.59 -0.65
CA HIS A 137 -11.02 16.31 0.30
C HIS A 137 -11.17 14.90 0.86
N ILE A 138 -10.11 14.08 0.70
CA ILE A 138 -10.07 12.69 1.20
C ILE A 138 -9.07 12.62 2.35
N PRO A 139 -9.54 12.57 3.61
CA PRO A 139 -8.67 12.45 4.77
C PRO A 139 -7.98 11.06 4.82
N LYS A 140 -6.84 11.00 5.51
CA LYS A 140 -6.11 9.75 5.73
C LYS A 140 -6.62 9.03 6.98
N GLY A 141 -6.58 7.69 6.97
CA GLY A 141 -6.93 6.86 8.13
C GLY A 141 -8.35 6.33 8.10
N ALA A 142 -9.00 6.26 9.27
CA ALA A 142 -10.34 5.69 9.46
C ALA A 142 -11.17 6.50 10.48
N SER A 143 -10.94 7.81 10.56
CA SER A 143 -11.67 8.73 11.45
C SER A 143 -13.07 9.04 10.91
N ASP A 144 -13.90 9.71 11.74
CA ASP A 144 -15.23 10.18 11.34
C ASP A 144 -15.18 11.08 10.11
N MET A 145 -14.13 11.88 9.95
CA MET A 145 -13.92 12.69 8.74
C MET A 145 -13.76 11.83 7.48
N VAL A 146 -13.12 10.66 7.58
CA VAL A 146 -13.00 9.72 6.46
C VAL A 146 -14.35 9.09 6.15
N ILE A 147 -15.14 8.74 7.17
CA ILE A 147 -16.49 8.19 7.01
C ILE A 147 -17.39 9.21 6.31
N GLU A 148 -17.34 10.47 6.74
CA GLU A 148 -18.13 11.54 6.14
C GLU A 148 -17.72 11.81 4.68
N ALA A 149 -16.42 11.89 4.39
CA ALA A 149 -15.94 12.02 3.01
C ALA A 149 -16.38 10.84 2.13
N ALA A 150 -16.39 9.62 2.66
CA ALA A 150 -16.87 8.44 1.95
C ALA A 150 -18.39 8.51 1.69
N ARG A 151 -19.19 9.00 2.64
CA ARG A 151 -20.65 9.23 2.45
C ARG A 151 -20.93 10.25 1.36
N GLN A 152 -20.21 11.37 1.36
CA GLN A 152 -20.32 12.40 0.32
C GLN A 152 -19.93 11.85 -1.06
N LEU A 153 -18.89 11.02 -1.12
CA LEU A 153 -18.48 10.38 -2.36
C LEU A 153 -19.57 9.42 -2.89
N VAL A 154 -20.16 8.60 -2.03
CA VAL A 154 -21.27 7.71 -2.36
C VAL A 154 -22.51 8.49 -2.79
N ALA A 155 -22.85 9.58 -2.10
CA ALA A 155 -24.00 10.41 -2.44
C ALA A 155 -23.89 11.08 -3.84
N LYS A 156 -22.67 11.40 -4.28
CA LYS A 156 -22.39 11.96 -5.61
C LYS A 156 -22.24 10.91 -6.71
N ASN A 157 -22.14 9.64 -6.34
CA ASN A 157 -21.91 8.53 -7.26
C ASN A 157 -22.83 7.35 -6.88
N THR A 158 -22.32 6.13 -7.02
CA THR A 158 -22.97 4.91 -6.52
C THR A 158 -22.13 4.27 -5.41
N PRO A 159 -22.67 3.35 -4.59
CA PRO A 159 -21.91 2.65 -3.57
C PRO A 159 -20.63 1.95 -4.08
N GLU A 160 -20.64 1.49 -5.33
CA GLU A 160 -19.53 0.80 -5.98
C GLU A 160 -18.30 1.70 -6.15
N ILE A 161 -18.44 3.03 -6.04
CA ILE A 161 -17.31 3.96 -6.07
C ILE A 161 -16.28 3.63 -4.97
N LEU A 162 -16.72 3.05 -3.86
CA LEU A 162 -15.83 2.62 -2.80
C LEU A 162 -14.87 1.50 -3.24
N LEU A 163 -15.27 0.67 -4.22
CA LEU A 163 -14.35 -0.32 -4.78
C LEU A 163 -13.13 0.31 -5.47
N GLN A 164 -13.28 1.54 -5.96
CA GLN A 164 -12.22 2.30 -6.64
C GLN A 164 -11.43 3.20 -5.68
N THR A 165 -11.94 3.48 -4.47
CA THR A 165 -11.40 4.52 -3.59
C THR A 165 -11.04 4.04 -2.19
N ALA A 166 -11.53 2.90 -1.75
CA ALA A 166 -11.34 2.40 -0.39
C ALA A 166 -11.03 0.90 -0.34
N LYS A 167 -10.46 0.44 0.78
CA LYS A 167 -10.31 -0.97 1.12
C LYS A 167 -11.59 -1.49 1.76
N CYS A 168 -12.49 -2.07 0.97
CA CYS A 168 -13.87 -2.36 1.35
C CYS A 168 -14.07 -3.52 2.33
N HIS A 169 -13.01 -4.21 2.76
CA HIS A 169 -13.10 -5.28 3.76
C HIS A 169 -13.11 -4.80 5.21
N PHE A 170 -12.89 -3.51 5.47
CA PHE A 170 -12.95 -2.94 6.80
C PHE A 170 -14.39 -2.61 7.22
N LYS A 171 -14.68 -2.72 8.51
CA LYS A 171 -16.00 -2.40 9.11
C LYS A 171 -16.49 -0.99 8.79
N THR A 172 -15.59 -0.05 8.52
CA THR A 172 -15.93 1.31 8.07
C THR A 172 -16.79 1.32 6.81
N THR A 173 -16.70 0.30 5.96
CA THR A 173 -17.59 0.15 4.80
C THR A 173 -19.04 -0.04 5.22
N ASP A 174 -19.32 -0.87 6.24
CA ASP A 174 -20.67 -1.04 6.78
C ASP A 174 -21.16 0.21 7.53
N VAL A 175 -20.25 0.98 8.14
CA VAL A 175 -20.58 2.28 8.75
C VAL A 175 -21.03 3.30 7.70
N VAL A 176 -20.42 3.28 6.52
CA VAL A 176 -20.76 4.19 5.40
C VAL A 176 -22.04 3.76 4.70
N LEU A 177 -22.19 2.47 4.39
CA LEU A 177 -23.26 1.94 3.52
C LEU A 177 -24.45 1.32 4.29
N GLY A 178 -24.37 1.28 5.61
CA GLY A 178 -25.30 0.52 6.45
C GLY A 178 -24.97 -0.98 6.50
N SER A 179 -25.69 -1.69 7.37
CA SER A 179 -25.48 -3.13 7.59
C SER A 179 -25.48 -3.92 6.29
N GLY A 180 -24.47 -4.78 6.11
CA GLY A 180 -24.30 -5.60 4.92
C GLY A 180 -23.69 -4.88 3.72
N GLY A 181 -23.21 -3.64 3.86
CA GLY A 181 -22.53 -2.87 2.82
C GLY A 181 -21.33 -3.59 2.22
N MET A 182 -20.45 -4.15 3.06
CA MET A 182 -19.32 -4.99 2.62
C MET A 182 -19.77 -6.17 1.76
N ARG A 183 -20.84 -6.84 2.15
CA ARG A 183 -21.37 -8.01 1.41
C ARG A 183 -21.90 -7.60 0.04
N ARG A 184 -22.64 -6.49 -0.05
CA ARG A 184 -23.14 -5.96 -1.33
C ARG A 184 -22.01 -5.63 -2.28
N LEU A 185 -20.97 -4.94 -1.81
CA LEU A 185 -19.80 -4.63 -2.64
C LEU A 185 -19.02 -5.87 -3.06
N ALA A 186 -18.92 -6.89 -2.20
CA ALA A 186 -18.27 -8.16 -2.56
C ALA A 186 -19.02 -8.88 -3.70
N VAL A 187 -20.36 -8.82 -3.71
CA VAL A 187 -21.18 -9.37 -4.81
C VAL A 187 -20.97 -8.55 -6.09
N ALA A 188 -21.00 -7.22 -6.02
CA ALA A 188 -20.74 -6.36 -7.16
C ALA A 188 -19.37 -6.67 -7.80
N LEU A 189 -18.32 -6.78 -6.98
CA LEU A 189 -16.98 -7.13 -7.43
C LEU A 189 -16.88 -8.52 -8.10
N ALA A 190 -17.70 -9.48 -7.67
CA ALA A 190 -17.74 -10.80 -8.28
C ALA A 190 -18.42 -10.78 -9.66
N ASN A 191 -19.38 -9.89 -9.87
CA ASN A 191 -20.11 -9.74 -11.13
C ASN A 191 -19.31 -9.00 -12.23
N GLU A 192 -18.36 -8.13 -11.85
CA GLU A 192 -17.45 -7.47 -12.81
C GLU A 192 -16.53 -8.44 -13.59
N LYS A 193 -16.52 -9.73 -13.23
CA LYS A 193 -15.68 -10.76 -13.85
C LYS A 193 -16.40 -11.63 -14.87
N LYS A 194 -17.68 -11.41 -15.07
CA LYS A 194 -18.47 -12.07 -16.10
C LYS A 194 -18.59 -11.20 -17.34
#